data_35049e964b8419ba8b46dee4d24a2cf5
#
_entry.id   35049e964b8419ba8b46dee4d24a2cf5
#
_cell.length_a   1.000
_cell.length_b   1.000
_cell.length_c   1.000
_cell.angle_alpha   90.00
_cell.angle_beta   90.00
_cell.angle_gamma   90.00
#
_symmetry.space_group_name_H-M   'P 1'
#
loop_
_entity.id
_entity.type
_entity.pdbx_description
1 polymer ?
#
loop_
_entity_poly.entity_id
_entity_poly.type
_entity_poly.pdbx_seq_one_letter_code
_entity_poly.pdbx_strand_id
1 'polypeptide(L)'
;MYKKINKFLKNIYPYSYLSKKISKRLEKKNATREQINNLTDIILDQQFKTLRTSHTNPINKFGKKCFSQTDEDGITLEILKRINNIENGIFIELGVGDGTETNTLVLASLGWSGIWIDGKDLKVDTAKSKKFTFLKEWIDLDNITGLIHKGLNKINKTDQNIDVISIDLDGNDIYFVEKILKENLKP
;
A
#
# COMPACT_ATOMS: atom_id res chain seq x y z
N MET A 1 -9.97 -6.48 13.63
CA MET A 1 -9.16 -5.25 13.67
C MET A 1 -9.16 -4.60 15.05
N TYR A 2 -10.28 -4.23 15.64
CA TYR A 2 -10.40 -3.59 16.96
C TYR A 2 -9.66 -4.31 18.12
N LYS A 3 -9.67 -5.66 18.13
CA LYS A 3 -8.97 -6.46 19.16
C LYS A 3 -7.42 -6.42 19.01
N LYS A 4 -6.89 -6.28 17.81
CA LYS A 4 -5.43 -6.16 17.57
C LYS A 4 -4.92 -4.77 17.96
N ILE A 5 -5.64 -3.72 17.60
CA ILE A 5 -5.34 -2.32 17.97
C ILE A 5 -5.37 -2.17 19.49
N ASN A 6 -6.38 -2.72 20.18
CA ASN A 6 -6.45 -2.69 21.64
C ASN A 6 -5.29 -3.44 22.33
N LYS A 7 -4.73 -4.48 21.70
CA LYS A 7 -3.59 -5.23 22.26
C LYS A 7 -2.27 -4.45 22.10
N PHE A 8 -2.11 -3.73 21.00
CA PHE A 8 -0.95 -2.87 20.75
C PHE A 8 -0.99 -1.61 21.64
N LEU A 9 -2.15 -0.98 21.78
CA LEU A 9 -2.34 0.23 22.57
C LEU A 9 -2.27 -0.01 24.09
N LYS A 10 -2.45 -1.24 24.56
CA LYS A 10 -2.30 -1.57 25.99
C LYS A 10 -0.88 -1.38 26.53
N ASN A 11 0.11 -1.36 25.67
CA ASN A 11 1.52 -1.25 26.07
C ASN A 11 2.05 0.20 26.06
N ILE A 12 1.25 1.19 25.63
CA ILE A 12 1.62 2.61 25.58
C ILE A 12 0.80 3.34 26.66
N TYR A 13 1.35 3.43 27.84
CA TYR A 13 0.66 3.85 29.08
C TYR A 13 0.10 5.26 29.03
N PRO A 14 0.26 6.29 28.61
CA PRO A 14 -0.70 7.44 28.62
C PRO A 14 -1.77 7.35 27.53
N TYR A 15 -1.51 6.63 26.46
CA TYR A 15 -2.39 6.52 25.29
C TYR A 15 -3.65 5.69 25.55
N SER A 16 -3.56 4.61 26.31
CA SER A 16 -4.72 3.77 26.63
C SER A 16 -5.77 4.49 27.48
N TYR A 17 -5.32 5.42 28.33
CA TYR A 17 -6.22 6.23 29.14
C TYR A 17 -6.92 7.31 28.30
N LEU A 18 -6.16 7.97 27.41
CA LEU A 18 -6.70 9.04 26.55
C LEU A 18 -7.67 8.46 25.51
N SER A 19 -7.33 7.33 24.87
CA SER A 19 -8.20 6.64 23.91
C SER A 19 -9.50 6.16 24.55
N LYS A 20 -9.46 5.61 25.77
CA LYS A 20 -10.66 5.21 26.52
C LYS A 20 -11.54 6.40 26.88
N LYS A 21 -10.95 7.53 27.25
CA LYS A 21 -11.69 8.75 27.61
C LYS A 21 -12.34 9.39 26.39
N ILE A 22 -11.65 9.37 25.25
CA ILE A 22 -12.15 9.85 23.96
C ILE A 22 -13.26 8.94 23.46
N SER A 23 -13.06 7.60 23.43
CA SER A 23 -14.08 6.64 23.02
C SER A 23 -15.36 6.78 23.84
N LYS A 24 -15.27 6.83 25.18
CA LYS A 24 -16.43 7.07 26.04
C LYS A 24 -17.16 8.40 25.79
N ARG A 25 -16.42 9.46 25.44
CA ARG A 25 -17.02 10.76 25.12
C ARG A 25 -17.71 10.75 23.75
N LEU A 26 -17.14 10.05 22.78
CA LEU A 26 -17.70 9.90 21.43
C LEU A 26 -18.92 8.99 21.42
N GLU A 27 -18.90 7.88 22.17
CA GLU A 27 -20.06 7.01 22.36
C GLU A 27 -21.25 7.78 22.97
N LYS A 28 -20.99 8.63 23.97
CA LYS A 28 -22.02 9.50 24.57
C LYS A 28 -22.60 10.55 23.62
N LYS A 29 -21.90 10.88 22.53
CA LYS A 29 -22.32 11.92 21.56
C LYS A 29 -22.80 11.35 20.23
N ASN A 30 -23.12 10.05 20.16
CA ASN A 30 -23.51 9.37 18.91
C ASN A 30 -22.50 9.57 17.76
N ALA A 31 -21.20 9.65 18.10
CA ALA A 31 -20.17 9.74 17.08
C ALA A 31 -20.15 8.48 16.23
N THR A 32 -20.10 8.63 14.91
CA THR A 32 -20.04 7.51 13.97
C THR A 32 -18.69 6.80 14.09
N ARG A 33 -18.65 5.53 13.70
CA ARG A 33 -17.40 4.73 13.64
C ARG A 33 -16.32 5.42 12.81
N GLU A 34 -16.73 6.11 11.77
CA GLU A 34 -15.85 6.87 10.89
C GLU A 34 -15.18 8.06 11.62
N GLN A 35 -15.92 8.82 12.41
CA GLN A 35 -15.37 9.91 13.22
C GLN A 35 -14.35 9.42 14.26
N ILE A 36 -14.59 8.24 14.84
CA ILE A 36 -13.66 7.61 15.79
C ILE A 36 -12.38 7.18 15.05
N ASN A 37 -12.49 6.58 13.88
CA ASN A 37 -11.35 6.18 13.08
C ASN A 37 -10.51 7.40 12.65
N ASN A 38 -11.14 8.44 12.12
CA ASN A 38 -10.47 9.67 11.70
C ASN A 38 -9.70 10.34 12.88
N LEU A 39 -10.30 10.37 14.06
CA LEU A 39 -9.63 10.92 15.25
C LEU A 39 -8.44 10.05 15.67
N THR A 40 -8.58 8.74 15.59
CA THR A 40 -7.50 7.78 15.90
C THR A 40 -6.34 7.98 14.93
N ASP A 41 -6.62 8.14 13.64
CA ASP A 41 -5.61 8.35 12.61
C ASP A 41 -4.86 9.67 12.81
N ILE A 42 -5.54 10.77 13.17
CA ILE A 42 -4.90 12.06 13.50
C ILE A 42 -3.95 11.91 14.69
N ILE A 43 -4.38 11.21 15.75
CA ILE A 43 -3.55 11.01 16.94
C ILE A 43 -2.33 10.15 16.65
N LEU A 44 -2.51 9.09 15.85
CA LEU A 44 -1.42 8.22 15.42
C LEU A 44 -0.42 8.99 14.55
N ASP A 45 -0.90 9.78 13.59
CA ASP A 45 -0.04 10.59 12.74
C ASP A 45 0.82 11.58 13.54
N GLN A 46 0.24 12.24 14.56
CA GLN A 46 1.00 13.12 15.44
C GLN A 46 2.10 12.39 16.24
N GLN A 47 1.82 11.17 16.72
CA GLN A 47 2.81 10.40 17.46
C GLN A 47 3.95 9.89 16.55
N PHE A 48 3.59 9.40 15.37
CA PHE A 48 4.58 8.93 14.40
C PHE A 48 5.40 10.05 13.77
N LYS A 49 4.88 11.28 13.73
CA LYS A 49 5.60 12.44 13.20
C LYS A 49 6.95 12.65 13.88
N THR A 50 7.01 12.57 15.20
CA THR A 50 8.26 12.70 15.95
C THR A 50 9.23 11.57 15.63
N LEU A 51 8.76 10.32 15.55
CA LEU A 51 9.58 9.17 15.19
C LEU A 51 10.13 9.29 13.76
N ARG A 52 9.29 9.68 12.80
CA ARG A 52 9.69 9.89 11.41
C ARG A 52 10.76 10.97 11.27
N THR A 53 10.60 12.10 11.98
CA THR A 53 11.54 13.22 11.90
C THR A 53 12.86 12.98 12.63
N SER A 54 12.88 12.12 13.66
CA SER A 54 14.09 11.75 14.40
C SER A 54 14.85 10.57 13.79
N HIS A 55 14.30 9.91 12.78
CA HIS A 55 14.94 8.76 12.15
C HIS A 55 16.19 9.17 11.34
N THR A 56 17.23 8.35 11.37
CA THR A 56 18.49 8.61 10.66
C THR A 56 18.36 8.63 9.15
N ASN A 57 17.43 7.86 8.60
CA ASN A 57 17.11 7.90 7.16
C ASN A 57 16.21 9.10 6.86
N PRO A 58 16.70 10.09 6.08
CA PRO A 58 15.97 11.33 5.83
C PRO A 58 14.68 11.17 5.01
N ILE A 59 14.48 10.03 4.33
CA ILE A 59 13.26 9.77 3.57
C ILE A 59 12.06 9.49 4.48
N ASN A 60 12.30 8.99 5.69
CA ASN A 60 11.23 8.66 6.63
C ASN A 60 10.38 9.87 7.03
N LYS A 61 10.92 11.09 6.95
CA LYS A 61 10.15 12.32 7.22
C LYS A 61 8.97 12.53 6.25
N PHE A 62 9.00 11.88 5.09
CA PHE A 62 7.93 11.93 4.09
C PHE A 62 6.89 10.80 4.26
N GLY A 63 7.11 9.90 5.21
CA GLY A 63 6.16 8.84 5.51
C GLY A 63 4.75 9.39 5.74
N LYS A 64 3.77 8.85 5.03
CA LYS A 64 2.36 9.20 5.15
C LYS A 64 1.50 8.05 4.66
N LYS A 65 0.50 7.70 5.45
CA LYS A 65 -0.48 6.67 5.11
C LYS A 65 -1.66 7.27 4.34
N CYS A 66 -1.97 6.69 3.19
CA CYS A 66 -3.22 6.89 2.46
C CYS A 66 -3.95 5.55 2.28
N PHE A 67 -3.32 4.60 1.61
CA PHE A 67 -3.87 3.29 1.26
C PHE A 67 -3.00 2.12 1.75
N SER A 68 -1.70 2.34 1.92
CA SER A 68 -0.78 1.32 2.43
C SER A 68 -1.05 0.97 3.89
N GLN A 69 -0.43 -0.09 4.38
CA GLN A 69 -0.63 -0.57 5.74
C GLN A 69 -0.08 0.42 6.78
N THR A 70 1.04 1.08 6.48
CA THR A 70 1.66 2.08 7.35
C THR A 70 1.88 3.41 6.62
N ASP A 71 3.08 3.84 6.36
CA ASP A 71 3.40 5.17 5.81
C ASP A 71 4.18 5.13 4.48
N GLU A 72 4.13 4.00 3.79
CA GLU A 72 4.83 3.76 2.53
C GLU A 72 4.35 4.66 1.39
N ASP A 73 3.08 5.04 1.37
CA ASP A 73 2.52 5.90 0.31
C ASP A 73 3.30 7.20 0.16
N GLY A 74 3.56 7.90 1.26
CA GLY A 74 4.29 9.15 1.25
C GLY A 74 5.75 8.99 0.84
N ILE A 75 6.39 7.90 1.24
CA ILE A 75 7.78 7.56 0.87
C ILE A 75 7.85 7.27 -0.63
N THR A 76 6.93 6.46 -1.15
CA THR A 76 6.85 6.13 -2.58
C THR A 76 6.71 7.37 -3.43
N LEU A 77 5.79 8.27 -3.08
CA LEU A 77 5.61 9.53 -3.81
C LEU A 77 6.85 10.43 -3.75
N GLU A 78 7.53 10.49 -2.62
CA GLU A 78 8.76 11.28 -2.51
C GLU A 78 9.90 10.68 -3.36
N ILE A 79 10.05 9.35 -3.42
CA ILE A 79 11.02 8.70 -4.30
C ILE A 79 10.73 9.05 -5.76
N LEU A 80 9.49 8.85 -6.20
CA LEU A 80 9.09 9.15 -7.58
C LEU A 80 9.30 10.61 -7.96
N LYS A 81 9.01 11.53 -7.03
CA LYS A 81 9.29 12.96 -7.22
C LYS A 81 10.78 13.24 -7.43
N ARG A 82 11.67 12.60 -6.66
CA ARG A 82 13.13 12.80 -6.78
C ARG A 82 13.70 12.29 -8.07
N ILE A 83 13.13 11.22 -8.62
CA ILE A 83 13.55 10.68 -9.92
C ILE A 83 12.78 11.29 -11.11
N ASN A 84 11.96 12.33 -10.86
CA ASN A 84 11.13 13.02 -11.85
C ASN A 84 10.17 12.10 -12.61
N ASN A 85 9.67 11.06 -11.96
CA ASN A 85 8.73 10.08 -12.52
C ASN A 85 7.46 9.99 -11.65
N ILE A 86 6.68 11.05 -11.56
CA ILE A 86 5.46 11.09 -10.75
C ILE A 86 4.18 10.99 -11.59
N GLU A 87 4.27 11.15 -12.91
CA GLU A 87 3.10 11.19 -13.79
C GLU A 87 3.08 10.04 -14.79
N ASN A 88 1.89 9.43 -14.97
CA ASN A 88 1.60 8.48 -16.06
C ASN A 88 2.43 7.21 -16.14
N GLY A 89 2.96 6.72 -15.05
CA GLY A 89 3.75 5.50 -15.00
C GLY A 89 2.92 4.21 -15.05
N ILE A 90 3.65 3.09 -15.05
CA ILE A 90 3.10 1.73 -14.95
C ILE A 90 3.62 1.10 -13.67
N PHE A 91 2.69 0.63 -12.84
CA PHE A 91 3.04 -0.13 -11.63
C PHE A 91 2.56 -1.58 -11.69
N ILE A 92 3.26 -2.43 -10.97
CA ILE A 92 2.86 -3.82 -10.69
C ILE A 92 2.93 -4.02 -9.18
N GLU A 93 1.94 -4.70 -8.62
CA GLU A 93 1.99 -5.15 -7.23
C GLU A 93 1.62 -6.62 -7.14
N LEU A 94 2.50 -7.37 -6.48
CA LEU A 94 2.38 -8.79 -6.19
C LEU A 94 2.04 -8.95 -4.71
N GLY A 95 0.98 -9.71 -4.40
CA GLY A 95 0.57 -9.93 -3.02
C GLY A 95 -0.33 -8.81 -2.46
N VAL A 96 -1.33 -8.39 -3.23
CA VAL A 96 -2.23 -7.29 -2.83
C VAL A 96 -3.29 -7.70 -1.79
N GLY A 97 -3.34 -8.97 -1.39
CA GLY A 97 -4.34 -9.46 -0.47
C GLY A 97 -5.76 -9.24 -1.00
N ASP A 98 -6.60 -8.60 -0.19
CA ASP A 98 -7.98 -8.27 -0.59
C ASP A 98 -8.12 -6.85 -1.21
N GLY A 99 -7.00 -6.17 -1.45
CA GLY A 99 -6.94 -4.85 -2.07
C GLY A 99 -7.27 -3.67 -1.16
N THR A 100 -7.51 -3.89 0.14
CA THR A 100 -7.87 -2.81 1.08
C THR A 100 -6.67 -2.08 1.67
N GLU A 101 -5.50 -2.72 1.69
CA GLU A 101 -4.23 -2.16 2.17
C GLU A 101 -3.15 -2.54 1.15
N THR A 102 -2.77 -1.62 0.27
CA THR A 102 -1.84 -1.86 -0.84
C THR A 102 -0.85 -0.72 -1.00
N ASN A 103 0.34 -1.03 -1.51
CA ASN A 103 1.42 -0.07 -1.68
C ASN A 103 1.28 0.78 -2.96
N THR A 104 0.45 0.36 -3.91
CA THR A 104 0.35 1.03 -5.22
C THR A 104 -1.00 1.67 -5.50
N LEU A 105 -2.00 1.55 -4.63
CA LEU A 105 -3.30 2.19 -4.84
C LEU A 105 -3.18 3.73 -4.88
N VAL A 106 -2.20 4.30 -4.19
CA VAL A 106 -1.87 5.72 -4.29
C VAL A 106 -1.49 6.11 -5.72
N LEU A 107 -0.75 5.27 -6.44
CA LEU A 107 -0.36 5.50 -7.84
C LEU A 107 -1.57 5.39 -8.78
N ALA A 108 -2.43 4.39 -8.55
CA ALA A 108 -3.69 4.27 -9.29
C ALA A 108 -4.57 5.52 -9.10
N SER A 109 -4.63 6.10 -7.90
CA SER A 109 -5.37 7.33 -7.61
C SER A 109 -4.82 8.55 -8.34
N LEU A 110 -3.53 8.55 -8.68
CA LEU A 110 -2.86 9.56 -9.51
C LEU A 110 -3.02 9.32 -11.02
N GLY A 111 -3.75 8.27 -11.41
CA GLY A 111 -4.05 7.98 -12.80
C GLY A 111 -3.02 7.12 -13.53
N TRP A 112 -2.11 6.49 -12.81
CA TRP A 112 -1.16 5.51 -13.34
C TRP A 112 -1.89 4.28 -13.89
N SER A 113 -1.23 3.58 -14.79
CA SER A 113 -1.67 2.25 -15.23
C SER A 113 -1.10 1.18 -14.29
N GLY A 114 -1.89 0.15 -13.99
CA GLY A 114 -1.44 -0.81 -12.99
C GLY A 114 -1.94 -2.23 -13.16
N ILE A 115 -1.19 -3.15 -12.57
CA ILE A 115 -1.48 -4.57 -12.52
C ILE A 115 -1.36 -5.03 -11.07
N TRP A 116 -2.41 -5.62 -10.57
CA TRP A 116 -2.41 -6.34 -9.29
C TRP A 116 -2.49 -7.84 -9.54
N ILE A 117 -1.72 -8.62 -8.78
CA ILE A 117 -1.70 -10.09 -8.88
C ILE A 117 -1.77 -10.67 -7.47
N ASP A 118 -2.76 -11.53 -7.21
CA ASP A 118 -2.92 -12.26 -5.94
C ASP A 118 -3.85 -13.47 -6.13
N GLY A 119 -3.71 -14.48 -5.30
CA GLY A 119 -4.61 -15.64 -5.26
C GLY A 119 -5.94 -15.40 -4.56
N LYS A 120 -6.08 -14.31 -3.79
CA LYS A 120 -7.29 -13.97 -3.03
C LYS A 120 -8.29 -13.16 -3.86
N ASP A 121 -9.53 -13.09 -3.41
CA ASP A 121 -10.54 -12.23 -3.99
C ASP A 121 -10.37 -10.78 -3.52
N LEU A 122 -10.49 -9.83 -4.44
CA LEU A 122 -10.50 -8.41 -4.10
C LEU A 122 -11.84 -8.01 -3.47
N LYS A 123 -11.77 -7.09 -2.50
CA LYS A 123 -12.90 -6.33 -1.99
C LYS A 123 -13.10 -5.00 -2.72
N VAL A 124 -12.12 -4.59 -3.53
CA VAL A 124 -12.11 -3.34 -4.29
C VAL A 124 -12.57 -3.63 -5.72
N ASP A 125 -13.52 -2.82 -6.24
CA ASP A 125 -14.00 -2.94 -7.62
C ASP A 125 -13.00 -2.30 -8.59
N THR A 126 -12.25 -3.12 -9.29
CA THR A 126 -11.26 -2.69 -10.31
C THR A 126 -11.80 -2.75 -11.73
N ALA A 127 -13.01 -3.29 -11.95
CA ALA A 127 -13.55 -3.61 -13.27
C ALA A 127 -13.86 -2.36 -14.13
N LYS A 128 -13.97 -1.18 -13.54
CA LYS A 128 -14.34 0.07 -14.22
C LYS A 128 -13.17 0.79 -14.88
N SER A 129 -11.93 0.40 -14.59
CA SER A 129 -10.74 1.07 -15.12
C SER A 129 -10.17 0.32 -16.32
N LYS A 130 -9.96 1.02 -17.44
CA LYS A 130 -9.20 0.49 -18.58
C LYS A 130 -7.68 0.55 -18.37
N LYS A 131 -7.23 1.31 -17.41
CA LYS A 131 -5.80 1.48 -17.07
C LYS A 131 -5.32 0.52 -16.00
N PHE A 132 -6.24 -0.22 -15.39
CA PHE A 132 -5.94 -1.03 -14.23
C PHE A 132 -6.56 -2.43 -14.38
N THR A 133 -5.81 -3.47 -14.03
CA THR A 133 -6.30 -4.85 -14.07
C THR A 133 -5.86 -5.64 -12.84
N PHE A 134 -6.72 -6.55 -12.43
CA PHE A 134 -6.40 -7.57 -11.44
C PHE A 134 -6.35 -8.95 -12.09
N LEU A 135 -5.31 -9.71 -11.75
CA LEU A 135 -5.16 -11.12 -12.10
C LEU A 135 -5.30 -11.94 -10.82
N LYS A 136 -6.41 -12.67 -10.70
CA LYS A 136 -6.58 -13.62 -9.60
C LYS A 136 -5.85 -14.90 -9.95
N GLU A 137 -4.60 -15.00 -9.54
CA GLU A 137 -3.72 -16.11 -9.82
C GLU A 137 -2.79 -16.36 -8.66
N TRP A 138 -2.49 -17.62 -8.36
CA TRP A 138 -1.43 -17.96 -7.42
C TRP A 138 -0.07 -17.69 -8.06
N ILE A 139 0.81 -17.01 -7.32
CA ILE A 139 2.09 -16.56 -7.83
C ILE A 139 3.19 -17.56 -7.44
N ASP A 140 3.98 -18.00 -8.40
CA ASP A 140 5.20 -18.77 -8.21
C ASP A 140 6.32 -18.29 -9.14
N LEU A 141 7.54 -18.84 -8.98
CA LEU A 141 8.70 -18.43 -9.77
C LEU A 141 8.61 -18.85 -11.24
N ASP A 142 7.81 -19.85 -11.58
CA ASP A 142 7.67 -20.33 -12.94
C ASP A 142 6.67 -19.51 -13.74
N ASN A 143 5.62 -18.99 -13.08
CA ASN A 143 4.53 -18.30 -13.75
C ASN A 143 4.61 -16.78 -13.71
N ILE A 144 5.39 -16.16 -12.78
CA ILE A 144 5.38 -14.72 -12.53
C ILE A 144 5.62 -13.87 -13.78
N THR A 145 6.60 -14.25 -14.62
CA THR A 145 6.92 -13.54 -15.86
C THR A 145 5.73 -13.55 -16.82
N GLY A 146 5.11 -14.71 -16.99
CA GLY A 146 3.91 -14.86 -17.82
C GLY A 146 2.72 -14.06 -17.30
N LEU A 147 2.53 -13.99 -15.98
CA LEU A 147 1.48 -13.21 -15.35
C LEU A 147 1.69 -11.70 -15.57
N ILE A 148 2.92 -11.21 -15.45
CA ILE A 148 3.26 -9.82 -15.74
C ILE A 148 2.92 -9.48 -17.19
N HIS A 149 3.38 -10.28 -18.17
CA HIS A 149 3.05 -10.06 -19.58
C HIS A 149 1.54 -10.13 -19.84
N LYS A 150 0.83 -11.08 -19.24
CA LYS A 150 -0.63 -11.18 -19.32
C LYS A 150 -1.32 -9.90 -18.82
N GLY A 151 -0.82 -9.34 -17.72
CA GLY A 151 -1.33 -8.10 -17.16
C GLY A 151 -1.07 -6.89 -18.07
N LEU A 152 0.17 -6.74 -18.57
CA LEU A 152 0.56 -5.67 -19.50
C LEU A 152 -0.29 -5.71 -20.77
N ASN A 153 -0.54 -6.89 -21.32
CA ASN A 153 -1.45 -7.08 -22.46
C ASN A 153 -2.87 -6.58 -22.16
N LYS A 154 -3.41 -6.90 -20.98
CA LYS A 154 -4.77 -6.48 -20.59
C LYS A 154 -4.95 -4.96 -20.49
N ILE A 155 -3.92 -4.23 -20.10
CA ILE A 155 -3.92 -2.76 -20.04
C ILE A 155 -3.36 -2.10 -21.30
N ASN A 156 -3.05 -2.87 -22.36
CA ASN A 156 -2.48 -2.40 -23.64
C ASN A 156 -1.15 -1.63 -23.46
N LYS A 157 -0.23 -2.20 -22.67
CA LYS A 157 1.08 -1.59 -22.33
C LYS A 157 2.27 -2.52 -22.54
N THR A 158 2.19 -3.45 -23.47
CA THR A 158 3.22 -4.47 -23.74
C THR A 158 4.59 -3.95 -24.10
N ASP A 159 4.64 -2.79 -24.76
CA ASP A 159 5.89 -2.20 -25.28
C ASP A 159 6.43 -1.08 -24.36
N GLN A 160 5.88 -0.95 -23.17
CA GLN A 160 6.28 0.11 -22.22
C GLN A 160 7.07 -0.47 -21.04
N ASN A 161 7.99 0.35 -20.53
CA ASN A 161 8.73 0.02 -19.32
C ASN A 161 7.81 0.05 -18.10
N ILE A 162 8.09 -0.82 -17.15
CA ILE A 162 7.49 -0.79 -15.82
C ILE A 162 8.24 0.26 -15.01
N ASP A 163 7.54 1.13 -14.29
CA ASP A 163 8.16 2.19 -13.49
C ASP A 163 8.25 1.82 -12.00
N VAL A 164 7.31 1.02 -11.50
CA VAL A 164 7.28 0.58 -10.10
C VAL A 164 6.86 -0.89 -10.01
N ILE A 165 7.60 -1.67 -9.24
CA ILE A 165 7.21 -3.02 -8.85
C ILE A 165 7.20 -3.09 -7.33
N SER A 166 6.04 -3.39 -6.74
CA SER A 166 5.88 -3.71 -5.33
C SER A 166 5.71 -5.22 -5.16
N ILE A 167 6.44 -5.81 -4.24
CA ILE A 167 6.39 -7.25 -3.96
C ILE A 167 6.20 -7.43 -2.46
N ASP A 168 5.12 -8.11 -2.08
CA ASP A 168 4.78 -8.42 -0.69
C ASP A 168 4.18 -9.84 -0.61
N LEU A 169 5.06 -10.84 -0.65
CA LEU A 169 4.73 -12.27 -0.71
C LEU A 169 5.16 -13.03 0.56
N ASP A 170 5.18 -12.30 1.71
CA ASP A 170 5.40 -12.87 3.04
C ASP A 170 6.73 -13.65 3.19
N GLY A 171 7.85 -13.09 2.66
CA GLY A 171 9.21 -13.56 2.95
C GLY A 171 9.95 -14.24 1.80
N ASN A 172 9.31 -14.47 0.65
CA ASN A 172 9.96 -15.02 -0.54
C ASN A 172 10.32 -13.95 -1.59
N ASP A 173 10.12 -12.70 -1.28
CA ASP A 173 10.19 -11.55 -2.18
C ASP A 173 11.50 -11.48 -2.96
N ILE A 174 12.62 -11.74 -2.31
CA ILE A 174 13.94 -11.66 -2.94
C ILE A 174 14.11 -12.59 -4.14
N TYR A 175 13.50 -13.78 -4.12
CA TYR A 175 13.57 -14.71 -5.23
C TYR A 175 12.75 -14.22 -6.43
N PHE A 176 11.62 -13.55 -6.18
CA PHE A 176 10.82 -12.93 -7.23
C PHE A 176 11.50 -11.71 -7.82
N VAL A 177 12.14 -10.87 -6.98
CA VAL A 177 13.00 -9.77 -7.45
C VAL A 177 14.08 -10.30 -8.38
N GLU A 178 14.82 -11.34 -7.97
CA GLU A 178 15.88 -11.94 -8.78
C GLU A 178 15.34 -12.45 -10.12
N LYS A 179 14.21 -13.18 -10.10
CA LYS A 179 13.58 -13.71 -11.31
C LYS A 179 13.17 -12.61 -12.28
N ILE A 180 12.49 -11.57 -11.80
CA ILE A 180 12.01 -10.45 -12.60
C ILE A 180 13.18 -9.70 -13.23
N LEU A 181 14.26 -9.44 -12.48
CA LEU A 181 15.44 -8.76 -12.98
C LEU A 181 16.18 -9.58 -14.06
N LYS A 182 16.27 -10.91 -13.90
CA LYS A 182 16.87 -11.81 -14.90
C LYS A 182 16.09 -11.83 -16.22
N GLU A 183 14.78 -11.67 -16.17
CA GLU A 183 13.91 -11.61 -17.36
C GLU A 183 13.83 -10.21 -17.99
N ASN A 184 14.66 -9.28 -17.50
CA ASN A 184 14.71 -7.90 -17.99
C ASN A 184 13.39 -7.10 -17.84
N LEU A 185 12.52 -7.54 -16.92
CA LEU A 185 11.27 -6.85 -16.54
C LEU A 185 11.52 -5.87 -15.37
N LYS A 186 12.55 -5.04 -15.49
CA LYS A 186 12.96 -4.11 -14.45
C LYS A 186 12.36 -2.72 -14.65
N PRO A 187 12.04 -2.01 -13.54
CA PRO A 187 11.73 -0.59 -13.58
C PRO A 187 12.97 0.25 -13.93
#